data_4d0f475e7720c40d6d860d8d19cbf6e1
#
_entry.id   4d0f475e7720c40d6d860d8d19cbf6e1
#
_cell.length_a   1.000
_cell.length_b   1.000
_cell.length_c   1.000
_cell.angle_alpha   90.00
_cell.angle_beta   90.00
_cell.angle_gamma   90.00
#
_symmetry.space_group_name_H-M   'P 1'
#
loop_
_entity.id
_entity.type
_entity.pdbx_description
1 polymer ?
#
loop_
_entity_poly.entity_id
_entity_poly.type
_entity_poly.pdbx_seq_one_letter_code
_entity_poly.pdbx_strand_id
1 'polypeptide(L)'
;MWRTLLLLALCTASPHPAWAQSLPTGPVSAFDGRVAVGGEVAATFGAEDHLGYFNFTDYEHNTLRMLRIALSASWRPLTRLALIGEVRSEDLGSVRPYAAYIRVRPWSDLALDIQAGQIPPSFGAYGRRGYQGADSGLIGYPLAYQYLTAVRPDAVPATAADLLVMRARGWRTTYPVGETHPGPGVPLISAFRWDTGVQVHWETDALDVTGGITTGTLSDPQGSDSNGGKQVSGRVAIRPATGLVIGGSGARGAFLSRTVTRLLPDPDLPHDQMALGADGEYSRGHWLVRGEVVWSRWQLPFAGTPGTVANLEALGTWIEGRYRITPRIMLSARADRLGFSRLEAGPGFSPTWDADVARVEAAGSYSLQRNLVVRLAVQRNHRDGGRVHSKTFVSGQLAYWF
;
A
#
# COMPACT_ATOMS: atom_id res chain seq x y z
N MET A 1 -0.08 33.59 -5.25
CA MET A 1 -0.31 34.33 -3.99
C MET A 1 -1.18 33.60 -2.94
N TRP A 2 -1.46 32.30 -3.10
CA TRP A 2 -2.30 31.53 -2.13
C TRP A 2 -1.49 30.52 -1.27
N ARG A 3 -0.17 30.46 -1.44
CA ARG A 3 0.69 29.51 -0.71
C ARG A 3 1.11 29.97 0.69
N THR A 4 0.88 31.24 1.06
CA THR A 4 1.35 31.84 2.32
C THR A 4 0.26 31.94 3.42
N LEU A 5 -0.98 31.69 3.10
CA LEU A 5 -2.10 31.90 4.05
C LEU A 5 -2.40 30.71 4.97
N LEU A 6 -1.95 29.49 4.66
CA LEU A 6 -2.21 28.31 5.49
C LEU A 6 -1.22 28.17 6.67
N LEU A 7 -0.06 28.81 6.61
CA LEU A 7 0.94 28.79 7.69
C LEU A 7 0.73 29.89 8.75
N LEU A 8 -0.02 30.93 8.42
CA LEU A 8 -0.26 32.07 9.34
C LEU A 8 -1.44 31.88 10.30
N ALA A 9 -2.33 30.95 10.04
CA ALA A 9 -3.48 30.69 10.93
C ALA A 9 -3.12 29.88 12.21
N LEU A 10 -1.91 29.37 12.31
CA LEU A 10 -1.40 28.61 13.47
C LEU A 10 -0.61 29.49 14.47
N CYS A 11 -0.35 30.76 14.17
CA CYS A 11 0.55 31.62 14.97
C CYS A 11 -0.12 32.70 15.79
N THR A 12 -1.45 32.79 15.87
CA THR A 12 -2.14 33.78 16.73
C THR A 12 -2.69 33.16 18.01
N ALA A 13 -1.85 32.48 18.78
CA ALA A 13 -2.13 32.15 20.17
C ALA A 13 -1.34 33.13 21.07
N SER A 14 -2.07 33.84 21.92
CA SER A 14 -1.60 34.81 22.90
C SER A 14 -0.38 34.36 23.73
N PRO A 15 0.52 35.25 24.18
CA PRO A 15 1.65 34.87 25.01
C PRO A 15 1.22 34.51 26.41
N HIS A 16 0.94 33.23 26.64
CA HIS A 16 0.91 32.71 28.02
C HIS A 16 2.29 32.10 28.32
N PRO A 17 2.74 32.13 29.62
CA PRO A 17 4.09 31.71 29.97
C PRO A 17 4.35 30.28 29.55
N ALA A 18 5.58 30.05 29.06
CA ALA A 18 6.05 28.81 28.47
C ALA A 18 5.97 27.62 29.44
N TRP A 19 4.79 27.06 29.56
CA TRP A 19 4.64 25.65 29.90
C TRP A 19 5.00 24.87 28.62
N ALA A 20 5.93 23.95 28.72
CA ALA A 20 6.23 23.06 27.64
C ALA A 20 4.90 22.48 27.12
N GLN A 21 4.43 22.97 25.96
CA GLN A 21 3.19 22.47 25.36
C GLN A 21 3.42 20.99 25.05
N SER A 22 2.78 20.11 25.83
CA SER A 22 2.77 18.70 25.52
C SER A 22 2.09 18.51 24.17
N LEU A 23 2.76 17.83 23.25
CA LEU A 23 2.18 17.49 21.95
C LEU A 23 0.86 16.74 22.17
N PRO A 24 -0.19 16.97 21.34
CA PRO A 24 -1.44 16.22 21.42
C PRO A 24 -1.17 14.71 21.37
N THR A 25 -1.89 13.94 22.18
CA THR A 25 -1.74 12.48 22.26
C THR A 25 -2.87 11.70 21.59
N GLY A 26 -3.76 12.39 20.91
CA GLY A 26 -4.86 11.83 20.13
C GLY A 26 -5.48 12.90 19.24
N PRO A 27 -6.42 12.54 18.36
CA PRO A 27 -7.07 13.47 17.45
C PRO A 27 -7.69 14.67 18.17
N VAL A 28 -7.50 15.85 17.61
CA VAL A 28 -8.12 17.07 18.09
C VAL A 28 -9.59 17.07 17.69
N SER A 29 -10.47 17.14 18.68
CA SER A 29 -11.92 17.11 18.46
C SER A 29 -12.55 18.49 18.69
N ALA A 30 -13.55 18.82 17.86
CA ALA A 30 -14.36 20.03 17.96
C ALA A 30 -15.84 19.71 17.75
N PHE A 31 -16.73 20.66 18.10
CA PHE A 31 -18.18 20.54 17.92
C PHE A 31 -18.75 19.25 18.54
N ASP A 32 -18.49 19.03 19.83
CA ASP A 32 -18.93 17.85 20.59
C ASP A 32 -18.49 16.52 19.96
N GLY A 33 -17.27 16.50 19.40
CA GLY A 33 -16.71 15.31 18.75
C GLY A 33 -17.23 15.04 17.34
N ARG A 34 -18.03 15.95 16.76
CA ARG A 34 -18.49 15.82 15.37
C ARG A 34 -17.40 16.04 14.36
N VAL A 35 -16.40 16.84 14.67
CA VAL A 35 -15.20 17.03 13.85
C VAL A 35 -14.02 16.47 14.63
N ALA A 36 -13.22 15.62 13.97
CA ALA A 36 -11.95 15.16 14.52
C ALA A 36 -10.86 15.34 13.46
N VAL A 37 -9.72 15.87 13.88
CA VAL A 37 -8.53 16.08 13.04
C VAL A 37 -7.38 15.31 13.66
N GLY A 38 -6.74 14.46 12.87
CA GLY A 38 -5.56 13.71 13.24
C GLY A 38 -4.42 13.99 12.28
N GLY A 39 -3.22 13.67 12.69
CA GLY A 39 -2.05 13.83 11.83
C GLY A 39 -0.94 12.84 12.17
N GLU A 40 -0.06 12.63 11.22
CA GLU A 40 1.16 11.83 11.37
C GLU A 40 2.34 12.55 10.73
N VAL A 41 3.47 12.54 11.41
CA VAL A 41 4.78 12.93 10.85
C VAL A 41 5.75 11.80 11.13
N ALA A 42 6.37 11.27 10.07
CA ALA A 42 7.38 10.22 10.18
C ALA A 42 8.62 10.61 9.38
N ALA A 43 9.73 10.88 10.08
CA ALA A 43 11.03 11.14 9.48
C ALA A 43 11.90 9.89 9.57
N THR A 44 12.30 9.37 8.41
CA THR A 44 13.11 8.15 8.28
C THR A 44 14.46 8.48 7.69
N PHE A 45 15.52 7.98 8.32
CA PHE A 45 16.92 8.18 7.93
C PHE A 45 17.56 6.81 7.72
N GLY A 46 18.02 6.54 6.51
CA GLY A 46 18.63 5.26 6.16
C GLY A 46 19.66 5.39 5.05
N ALA A 47 20.34 4.29 4.77
CA ALA A 47 21.30 4.20 3.70
C ALA A 47 20.62 4.32 2.33
N GLU A 48 21.35 4.84 1.36
CA GLU A 48 20.87 4.96 -0.03
C GLU A 48 20.65 3.61 -0.70
N ASP A 49 19.61 3.53 -1.51
CA ASP A 49 19.19 2.34 -2.26
C ASP A 49 19.09 2.58 -3.78
N HIS A 50 19.74 3.61 -4.28
CA HIS A 50 19.59 4.07 -5.67
C HIS A 50 20.08 3.11 -6.77
N LEU A 51 20.83 2.05 -6.42
CA LEU A 51 21.24 1.00 -7.35
C LEU A 51 20.42 -0.29 -7.21
N GLY A 52 19.83 -0.51 -6.04
CA GLY A 52 19.06 -1.72 -5.72
C GLY A 52 17.56 -1.55 -5.91
N TYR A 53 17.05 -0.37 -5.64
CA TYR A 53 15.63 -0.02 -5.68
C TYR A 53 14.73 -0.97 -4.87
N PHE A 54 15.25 -1.51 -3.77
CA PHE A 54 14.53 -2.47 -2.93
C PHE A 54 13.39 -1.83 -2.13
N ASN A 55 13.51 -0.52 -1.82
CA ASN A 55 12.62 0.18 -0.91
C ASN A 55 11.93 1.39 -1.54
N PHE A 56 11.94 1.50 -2.86
CA PHE A 56 11.22 2.53 -3.58
C PHE A 56 9.74 2.16 -3.68
N THR A 57 8.88 3.17 -3.58
CA THR A 57 7.43 3.05 -3.58
C THR A 57 6.80 3.64 -4.82
N ASP A 58 7.49 4.63 -5.38
CA ASP A 58 7.23 5.28 -6.66
C ASP A 58 8.56 5.78 -7.24
N TYR A 59 8.53 6.77 -8.11
CA TYR A 59 9.72 7.28 -8.81
C TYR A 59 10.82 7.82 -7.91
N GLU A 60 10.46 8.43 -6.78
CA GLU A 60 11.32 9.34 -6.05
C GLU A 60 11.47 8.98 -4.57
N HIS A 61 10.50 8.21 -4.03
CA HIS A 61 10.40 8.02 -2.60
C HIS A 61 10.93 6.65 -2.15
N ASN A 62 11.91 6.70 -1.25
CA ASN A 62 12.48 5.52 -0.59
C ASN A 62 11.97 5.44 0.85
N THR A 63 11.23 4.40 1.20
CA THR A 63 10.63 4.23 2.54
C THR A 63 11.62 4.24 3.69
N LEU A 64 12.88 3.85 3.42
CA LEU A 64 13.94 3.89 4.44
C LEU A 64 14.64 5.26 4.55
N ARG A 65 14.25 6.25 3.72
CA ARG A 65 14.83 7.59 3.70
C ARG A 65 13.80 8.59 3.21
N MET A 66 12.81 8.89 4.04
CA MET A 66 11.67 9.69 3.64
C MET A 66 11.10 10.49 4.82
N LEU A 67 10.68 11.71 4.55
CA LEU A 67 9.80 12.48 5.43
C LEU A 67 8.36 12.32 4.95
N ARG A 68 7.52 11.68 5.74
CA ARG A 68 6.08 11.57 5.46
C ARG A 68 5.28 12.44 6.41
N ILE A 69 4.35 13.19 5.85
CA ILE A 69 3.37 13.99 6.60
C ILE A 69 1.99 13.58 6.11
N ALA A 70 1.11 13.20 7.03
CA ALA A 70 -0.28 12.91 6.77
C ALA A 70 -1.17 13.78 7.66
N LEU A 71 -2.28 14.26 7.11
CA LEU A 71 -3.32 14.97 7.83
C LEU A 71 -4.66 14.34 7.49
N SER A 72 -5.37 13.89 8.51
CA SER A 72 -6.69 13.28 8.39
C SER A 72 -7.75 14.14 9.09
N ALA A 73 -8.95 14.16 8.51
CA ALA A 73 -10.10 14.80 9.12
C ALA A 73 -11.34 13.93 8.95
N SER A 74 -12.20 13.93 9.94
CA SER A 74 -13.53 13.35 9.86
C SER A 74 -14.56 14.35 10.36
N TRP A 75 -15.67 14.46 9.62
CA TRP A 75 -16.82 15.26 10.00
C TRP A 75 -18.08 14.40 10.02
N ARG A 76 -18.81 14.43 11.12
CA ARG A 76 -20.07 13.70 11.32
C ARG A 76 -21.24 14.69 11.45
N PRO A 77 -21.76 15.19 10.32
CA PRO A 77 -22.92 16.10 10.35
C PRO A 77 -24.16 15.45 10.94
N LEU A 78 -24.31 14.13 10.74
CA LEU A 78 -25.40 13.33 11.26
C LEU A 78 -24.83 12.08 11.94
N THR A 79 -25.60 11.46 12.83
CA THR A 79 -25.21 10.24 13.54
C THR A 79 -24.89 9.06 12.61
N ARG A 80 -25.52 9.05 11.42
CA ARG A 80 -25.39 7.99 10.42
C ARG A 80 -24.54 8.36 9.21
N LEU A 81 -24.00 9.60 9.17
CA LEU A 81 -23.23 10.11 8.05
C LEU A 81 -21.88 10.64 8.55
N ALA A 82 -20.81 10.18 7.92
CA ALA A 82 -19.47 10.72 8.14
C ALA A 82 -18.79 11.04 6.80
N LEU A 83 -18.09 12.15 6.75
CA LEU A 83 -17.18 12.53 5.68
C LEU A 83 -15.76 12.33 6.23
N ILE A 84 -14.93 11.58 5.50
CA ILE A 84 -13.57 11.25 5.94
C ILE A 84 -12.62 11.66 4.81
N GLY A 85 -11.54 12.35 5.18
CA GLY A 85 -10.49 12.74 4.25
C GLY A 85 -9.12 12.58 4.87
N GLU A 86 -8.14 12.24 4.04
CA GLU A 86 -6.72 12.20 4.39
C GLU A 86 -5.90 12.70 3.20
N VAL A 87 -4.95 13.58 3.48
CA VAL A 87 -3.96 14.05 2.53
C VAL A 87 -2.58 13.68 3.02
N ARG A 88 -1.67 13.40 2.09
CA ARG A 88 -0.28 13.05 2.38
C ARG A 88 0.69 13.89 1.54
N SER A 89 1.84 14.13 2.13
CA SER A 89 3.03 14.67 1.46
C SER A 89 4.23 13.81 1.83
N GLU A 90 5.03 13.48 0.85
CA GLU A 90 6.27 12.73 0.98
C GLU A 90 7.41 13.63 0.53
N ASP A 91 8.48 13.71 1.36
CA ASP A 91 9.67 14.56 1.17
C ASP A 91 9.36 16.03 0.88
N LEU A 92 8.26 16.55 1.48
CA LEU A 92 7.75 17.91 1.25
C LEU A 92 7.37 18.18 -0.22
N GLY A 93 7.15 17.14 -0.98
CA GLY A 93 6.65 17.20 -2.35
C GLY A 93 5.18 17.64 -2.44
N SER A 94 4.52 17.27 -3.51
CA SER A 94 3.09 17.62 -3.70
C SER A 94 2.21 16.97 -2.65
N VAL A 95 1.27 17.74 -2.10
CA VAL A 95 0.20 17.18 -1.25
C VAL A 95 -0.77 16.42 -2.15
N ARG A 96 -0.98 15.14 -1.84
CA ARG A 96 -1.85 14.25 -2.60
C ARG A 96 -3.02 13.77 -1.75
N PRO A 97 -4.25 13.67 -2.28
CA PRO A 97 -5.34 13.00 -1.61
C PRO A 97 -5.00 11.52 -1.48
N TYR A 98 -5.14 10.99 -0.27
CA TYR A 98 -4.94 9.56 0.01
C TYR A 98 -6.27 8.86 0.24
N ALA A 99 -7.18 9.49 0.95
CA ALA A 99 -8.56 9.06 1.20
C ALA A 99 -9.50 10.25 1.10
N ALA A 100 -10.67 10.06 0.49
CA ALA A 100 -11.73 11.07 0.45
C ALA A 100 -13.06 10.36 0.19
N TYR A 101 -13.83 10.06 1.24
CA TYR A 101 -15.04 9.28 1.08
C TYR A 101 -16.13 9.64 2.07
N ILE A 102 -17.36 9.31 1.69
CA ILE A 102 -18.55 9.38 2.53
C ILE A 102 -18.80 7.99 3.09
N ARG A 103 -19.11 7.92 4.37
CA ARG A 103 -19.58 6.70 5.05
C ARG A 103 -21.00 6.90 5.55
N VAL A 104 -21.90 6.03 5.17
CA VAL A 104 -23.30 6.01 5.60
C VAL A 104 -23.56 4.71 6.34
N ARG A 105 -24.15 4.79 7.54
CA ARG A 105 -24.68 3.66 8.30
C ARG A 105 -26.21 3.72 8.26
N PRO A 106 -26.87 2.97 7.34
CA PRO A 106 -28.31 3.09 7.13
C PRO A 106 -29.13 2.67 8.35
N TRP A 107 -28.67 1.65 9.08
CA TRP A 107 -29.34 1.09 10.25
C TRP A 107 -28.51 1.31 11.51
N SER A 108 -29.19 1.64 12.63
CA SER A 108 -28.53 1.90 13.93
C SER A 108 -28.10 0.61 14.64
N ASP A 109 -28.85 -0.44 14.44
CA ASP A 109 -28.74 -1.76 15.07
C ASP A 109 -27.88 -2.75 14.26
N LEU A 110 -27.52 -2.38 13.06
CA LEU A 110 -26.68 -3.21 12.18
C LEU A 110 -25.35 -2.49 11.89
N ALA A 111 -24.24 -3.16 12.20
CA ALA A 111 -22.91 -2.64 11.88
C ALA A 111 -22.57 -2.78 10.38
N LEU A 112 -23.45 -2.21 9.54
CA LEU A 112 -23.30 -2.16 8.10
C LEU A 112 -23.05 -0.73 7.66
N ASP A 113 -21.92 -0.52 6.99
CA ASP A 113 -21.50 0.76 6.43
C ASP A 113 -21.46 0.69 4.90
N ILE A 114 -21.99 1.72 4.23
CA ILE A 114 -21.80 1.96 2.80
C ILE A 114 -20.80 3.09 2.68
N GLN A 115 -19.76 2.90 1.86
CA GLN A 115 -18.70 3.87 1.66
C GLN A 115 -18.60 4.19 0.17
N ALA A 116 -18.44 5.47 -0.19
CA ALA A 116 -18.33 5.93 -1.57
C ALA A 116 -17.31 7.07 -1.67
N GLY A 117 -16.47 7.03 -2.68
CA GLY A 117 -15.37 7.97 -2.93
C GLY A 117 -14.04 7.25 -3.05
N GLN A 118 -12.95 7.88 -2.61
CA GLN A 118 -11.64 7.26 -2.53
C GLN A 118 -11.54 6.46 -1.22
N ILE A 119 -11.84 5.17 -1.31
CA ILE A 119 -12.15 4.27 -0.20
C ILE A 119 -10.99 3.35 0.17
N PRO A 120 -10.93 2.87 1.45
CA PRO A 120 -9.90 1.90 1.84
C PRO A 120 -10.04 0.59 1.04
N PRO A 121 -8.92 -0.10 0.73
CA PRO A 121 -8.96 -1.34 -0.03
C PRO A 121 -9.74 -2.42 0.71
N SER A 122 -10.57 -3.16 -0.02
CA SER A 122 -11.34 -4.30 0.49
C SER A 122 -10.57 -5.62 0.43
N PHE A 123 -9.30 -5.61 -0.01
CA PHE A 123 -8.44 -6.78 -0.14
C PHE A 123 -7.37 -6.79 0.95
N GLY A 124 -7.11 -7.97 1.53
CA GLY A 124 -6.05 -8.19 2.51
C GLY A 124 -6.29 -7.52 3.87
N ALA A 125 -5.44 -7.83 4.82
CA ALA A 125 -5.47 -7.23 6.15
C ALA A 125 -4.46 -6.07 6.28
N TYR A 126 -3.32 -6.15 5.59
CA TYR A 126 -2.25 -5.15 5.70
C TYR A 126 -2.70 -3.78 5.17
N GLY A 127 -3.33 -3.73 4.01
CA GLY A 127 -3.76 -2.51 3.35
C GLY A 127 -4.69 -1.62 4.19
N ARG A 128 -5.48 -2.22 5.07
CA ARG A 128 -6.40 -1.50 5.97
C ARG A 128 -5.72 -0.95 7.22
N ARG A 129 -4.62 -1.55 7.68
CA ARG A 129 -3.99 -1.28 8.98
C ARG A 129 -2.53 -0.82 8.88
N GLY A 130 -1.82 -1.22 7.84
CA GLY A 130 -0.38 -1.03 7.73
C GLY A 130 0.08 0.34 7.31
N TYR A 131 -0.83 1.20 6.85
CA TYR A 131 -0.50 2.51 6.33
C TYR A 131 -0.27 3.58 7.40
N GLN A 132 -0.68 3.33 8.63
CA GLN A 132 -0.48 4.26 9.74
C GLN A 132 0.80 3.88 10.50
N GLY A 133 1.66 4.85 10.74
CA GLY A 133 2.90 4.65 11.47
C GLY A 133 2.71 4.15 12.90
N ALA A 134 1.53 4.43 13.48
CA ALA A 134 1.09 3.92 14.77
C ALA A 134 1.01 2.38 14.81
N ASP A 135 0.56 1.75 13.73
CA ASP A 135 0.32 0.31 13.66
C ASP A 135 1.50 -0.49 13.12
N SER A 136 2.57 0.17 12.69
CA SER A 136 3.77 -0.51 12.21
C SER A 136 4.80 -0.67 13.32
N GLY A 137 5.28 -1.89 13.50
CA GLY A 137 6.48 -2.19 14.31
C GLY A 137 7.78 -2.08 13.52
N LEU A 138 7.70 -2.00 12.20
CA LEU A 138 8.79 -1.98 11.23
C LEU A 138 8.74 -0.70 10.39
N ILE A 139 9.82 -0.38 9.68
CA ILE A 139 9.92 0.80 8.83
C ILE A 139 9.52 0.46 7.39
N GLY A 140 10.02 -0.65 6.86
CA GLY A 140 9.71 -1.11 5.50
C GLY A 140 8.31 -1.70 5.36
N TYR A 141 7.79 -1.72 4.13
CA TYR A 141 6.53 -2.40 3.78
C TYR A 141 6.78 -3.85 3.35
N PRO A 142 5.80 -4.76 3.44
CA PRO A 142 5.91 -6.08 2.84
C PRO A 142 6.16 -6.01 1.33
N LEU A 143 6.94 -6.96 0.78
CA LEU A 143 7.31 -6.96 -0.65
C LEU A 143 6.10 -6.95 -1.58
N ALA A 144 5.02 -7.67 -1.26
CA ALA A 144 3.80 -7.68 -2.06
C ALA A 144 3.17 -6.28 -2.24
N TYR A 145 3.43 -5.36 -1.30
CA TYR A 145 2.90 -3.99 -1.29
C TYR A 145 3.89 -2.92 -1.77
N GLN A 146 5.13 -3.30 -2.02
CA GLN A 146 6.19 -2.33 -2.30
C GLN A 146 7.00 -2.65 -3.55
N TYR A 147 7.30 -3.92 -3.82
CA TYR A 147 8.20 -4.29 -4.90
C TYR A 147 7.61 -3.93 -6.26
N LEU A 148 8.29 -3.05 -6.98
CA LEU A 148 7.90 -2.63 -8.32
C LEU A 148 8.32 -3.70 -9.34
N THR A 149 7.33 -4.34 -9.95
CA THR A 149 7.56 -5.38 -10.98
C THR A 149 7.87 -4.77 -12.35
N ALA A 150 8.12 -5.61 -13.34
CA ALA A 150 8.25 -5.17 -14.73
C ALA A 150 6.90 -4.85 -15.42
N VAL A 151 5.75 -5.12 -14.78
CA VAL A 151 4.42 -4.81 -15.35
C VAL A 151 4.11 -3.33 -15.20
N ARG A 152 3.62 -2.70 -16.28
CA ARG A 152 3.17 -1.31 -16.32
C ARG A 152 1.73 -1.22 -16.82
N PRO A 153 0.88 -0.36 -16.24
CA PRO A 153 -0.49 -0.12 -16.74
C PRO A 153 -0.53 0.77 -17.99
N ASP A 154 0.50 1.61 -18.18
CA ASP A 154 0.59 2.65 -19.19
C ASP A 154 1.49 2.31 -20.38
N ALA A 155 2.13 1.13 -20.38
CA ALA A 155 2.99 0.66 -21.46
C ALA A 155 3.06 -0.86 -21.51
N VAL A 156 3.24 -1.44 -22.72
CA VAL A 156 3.34 -2.89 -22.90
C VAL A 156 4.55 -3.28 -23.78
N PRO A 157 5.17 -4.43 -23.50
CA PRO A 157 6.25 -4.98 -24.30
C PRO A 157 5.73 -5.46 -25.66
N ALA A 158 6.60 -5.48 -26.68
CA ALA A 158 6.26 -6.07 -27.97
C ALA A 158 6.31 -7.59 -27.90
N THR A 159 7.23 -8.16 -27.11
CA THR A 159 7.47 -9.60 -27.01
C THR A 159 7.79 -10.01 -25.57
N ALA A 160 7.78 -11.32 -25.31
CA ALA A 160 8.28 -11.88 -24.05
C ALA A 160 9.75 -11.51 -23.75
N ALA A 161 10.58 -11.42 -24.81
CA ALA A 161 11.97 -11.03 -24.66
C ALA A 161 12.11 -9.58 -24.15
N ASP A 162 11.27 -8.64 -24.62
CA ASP A 162 11.29 -7.25 -24.15
C ASP A 162 10.92 -7.17 -22.65
N LEU A 163 9.93 -7.96 -22.22
CA LEU A 163 9.58 -8.05 -20.80
C LEU A 163 10.76 -8.55 -19.97
N LEU A 164 11.44 -9.61 -20.42
CA LEU A 164 12.58 -10.19 -19.71
C LEU A 164 13.80 -9.27 -19.63
N VAL A 165 14.02 -8.39 -20.61
CA VAL A 165 15.05 -7.33 -20.52
C VAL A 165 14.78 -6.40 -19.35
N MET A 166 13.51 -6.19 -18.97
CA MET A 166 13.10 -5.33 -17.86
C MET A 166 13.03 -6.05 -16.50
N ARG A 167 13.35 -7.34 -16.46
CA ARG A 167 13.41 -8.13 -15.24
C ARG A 167 14.29 -7.46 -14.17
N ALA A 168 13.78 -7.38 -12.95
CA ALA A 168 14.41 -6.67 -11.82
C ALA A 168 14.64 -5.16 -12.04
N ARG A 169 13.94 -4.56 -12.98
CA ARG A 169 14.04 -3.12 -13.30
C ARG A 169 12.71 -2.40 -13.09
N GLY A 170 11.84 -2.88 -12.21
CA GLY A 170 10.54 -2.28 -11.92
C GLY A 170 10.58 -0.78 -11.60
N TRP A 171 11.77 -0.26 -11.31
CA TRP A 171 12.13 1.14 -11.36
C TRP A 171 12.66 1.49 -12.77
N ARG A 172 12.03 2.44 -13.45
CA ARG A 172 12.40 2.90 -14.81
C ARG A 172 12.33 1.82 -15.90
N THR A 173 11.29 1.02 -15.89
CA THR A 173 10.95 0.18 -17.05
C THR A 173 10.48 1.03 -18.22
N THR A 174 10.77 0.59 -19.45
CA THR A 174 10.29 1.23 -20.68
C THR A 174 9.88 0.17 -21.71
N TYR A 175 8.85 0.47 -22.48
CA TYR A 175 8.29 -0.44 -23.48
C TYR A 175 7.98 0.33 -24.79
N PRO A 176 7.89 -0.37 -25.95
CA PRO A 176 7.71 0.28 -27.24
C PRO A 176 6.29 0.79 -27.50
N VAL A 177 5.27 0.32 -26.76
CA VAL A 177 3.87 0.70 -26.97
C VAL A 177 3.30 1.29 -25.70
N GLY A 178 2.64 2.44 -25.81
CA GLY A 178 2.12 3.24 -24.72
C GLY A 178 3.09 4.35 -24.32
N GLU A 179 3.25 4.60 -23.03
CA GLU A 179 4.21 5.59 -22.51
C GLU A 179 5.64 5.05 -22.64
N THR A 180 6.38 5.61 -23.57
CA THR A 180 7.74 5.15 -23.93
C THR A 180 8.83 5.70 -23.01
N HIS A 181 8.53 6.71 -22.19
CA HIS A 181 9.49 7.18 -21.18
C HIS A 181 9.64 6.17 -20.05
N PRO A 182 10.86 6.04 -19.51
CA PRO A 182 11.07 5.18 -18.34
C PRO A 182 10.11 5.55 -17.20
N GLY A 183 9.38 4.55 -16.72
CA GLY A 183 8.41 4.67 -15.63
C GLY A 183 8.49 3.52 -14.65
N PRO A 184 7.90 3.61 -13.45
CA PRO A 184 7.84 2.49 -12.52
C PRO A 184 6.85 1.44 -13.03
N GLY A 185 7.18 0.18 -12.77
CA GLY A 185 6.21 -0.87 -12.76
C GLY A 185 5.33 -0.83 -11.51
N VAL A 186 4.40 -1.76 -11.39
CA VAL A 186 3.46 -1.80 -10.27
C VAL A 186 3.76 -2.95 -9.31
N PRO A 187 3.46 -2.80 -8.01
CA PRO A 187 3.50 -3.89 -7.04
C PRO A 187 2.30 -4.84 -7.23
N LEU A 188 2.24 -5.95 -6.47
CA LEU A 188 1.06 -6.81 -6.47
C LEU A 188 -0.17 -6.05 -5.94
N ILE A 189 0.03 -5.30 -4.88
CA ILE A 189 -0.98 -4.44 -4.25
C ILE A 189 -0.33 -3.10 -3.98
N SER A 190 -0.91 -2.01 -4.46
CA SER A 190 -0.39 -0.67 -4.19
C SER A 190 -0.75 -0.23 -2.77
N ALA A 191 0.29 0.19 -2.02
CA ALA A 191 0.15 0.74 -0.68
C ALA A 191 0.00 2.27 -0.66
N PHE A 192 0.15 2.96 -1.79
CA PHE A 192 0.43 4.38 -1.83
C PHE A 192 -0.77 5.24 -2.17
N ARG A 193 -1.88 4.61 -2.51
CA ARG A 193 -3.11 5.30 -2.91
C ARG A 193 -4.30 4.38 -2.66
N TRP A 194 -5.43 4.97 -2.31
CA TRP A 194 -6.70 4.26 -2.28
C TRP A 194 -7.46 4.47 -3.60
N ASP A 195 -8.31 3.52 -3.91
CA ASP A 195 -9.06 3.51 -5.16
C ASP A 195 -10.40 4.22 -5.02
N THR A 196 -10.94 4.75 -6.13
CA THR A 196 -12.25 5.41 -6.15
C THR A 196 -13.33 4.39 -6.48
N GLY A 197 -14.39 4.35 -5.68
CA GLY A 197 -15.49 3.43 -5.89
C GLY A 197 -16.53 3.44 -4.79
N VAL A 198 -17.24 2.31 -4.69
CA VAL A 198 -18.26 2.06 -3.67
C VAL A 198 -18.00 0.70 -3.04
N GLN A 199 -18.12 0.62 -1.71
CA GLN A 199 -18.06 -0.65 -1.00
C GLN A 199 -19.08 -0.72 0.13
N VAL A 200 -19.43 -1.94 0.48
CA VAL A 200 -20.23 -2.29 1.65
C VAL A 200 -19.34 -3.03 2.62
N HIS A 201 -19.38 -2.63 3.87
CA HIS A 201 -18.69 -3.28 4.98
C HIS A 201 -19.71 -3.67 6.04
N TRP A 202 -19.72 -4.94 6.42
CA TRP A 202 -20.56 -5.48 7.46
C TRP A 202 -19.72 -6.23 8.48
N GLU A 203 -19.93 -5.92 9.75
CA GLU A 203 -19.15 -6.49 10.86
C GLU A 203 -20.06 -6.99 11.98
N THR A 204 -19.70 -8.15 12.52
CA THR A 204 -20.24 -8.72 13.76
C THR A 204 -19.08 -9.09 14.69
N ASP A 205 -19.37 -9.60 15.88
CA ASP A 205 -18.33 -10.09 16.79
C ASP A 205 -17.48 -11.22 16.18
N ALA A 206 -18.09 -12.06 15.33
CA ALA A 206 -17.44 -13.24 14.75
C ALA A 206 -17.02 -13.08 13.30
N LEU A 207 -17.61 -12.14 12.55
CA LEU A 207 -17.48 -12.04 11.10
C LEU A 207 -17.25 -10.59 10.66
N ASP A 208 -16.34 -10.38 9.72
CA ASP A 208 -16.10 -9.12 9.00
C ASP A 208 -16.17 -9.40 7.49
N VAL A 209 -17.07 -8.73 6.79
CA VAL A 209 -17.27 -8.87 5.34
C VAL A 209 -17.18 -7.51 4.69
N THR A 210 -16.36 -7.40 3.66
CA THR A 210 -16.27 -6.19 2.83
C THR A 210 -16.34 -6.61 1.36
N GLY A 211 -17.09 -5.89 0.56
CA GLY A 211 -17.14 -6.08 -0.89
C GLY A 211 -17.38 -4.76 -1.59
N GLY A 212 -16.77 -4.57 -2.76
CA GLY A 212 -16.87 -3.30 -3.47
C GLY A 212 -16.51 -3.37 -4.94
N ILE A 213 -16.79 -2.25 -5.60
CA ILE A 213 -16.47 -2.01 -7.01
C ILE A 213 -15.71 -0.69 -7.07
N THR A 214 -14.52 -0.72 -7.70
CA THR A 214 -13.63 0.45 -7.83
C THR A 214 -13.18 0.65 -9.29
N THR A 215 -12.54 1.79 -9.57
CA THR A 215 -12.14 2.19 -10.93
C THR A 215 -10.79 1.63 -11.36
N GLY A 216 -9.87 1.43 -10.43
CA GLY A 216 -8.51 0.92 -10.69
C GLY A 216 -8.37 -0.58 -10.53
N THR A 217 -7.18 -1.02 -10.14
CA THR A 217 -6.86 -2.39 -9.74
C THR A 217 -6.07 -2.39 -8.43
N LEU A 218 -5.83 -3.56 -7.85
CA LEU A 218 -5.01 -3.66 -6.64
C LEU A 218 -3.60 -3.12 -6.86
N SER A 219 -3.00 -3.39 -8.03
CA SER A 219 -1.66 -2.92 -8.36
C SER A 219 -1.61 -1.44 -8.73
N ASP A 220 -2.69 -0.90 -9.29
CA ASP A 220 -2.79 0.50 -9.74
C ASP A 220 -4.16 1.11 -9.40
N PRO A 221 -4.40 1.50 -8.14
CA PRO A 221 -5.61 2.21 -7.74
C PRO A 221 -5.73 3.55 -8.46
N GLN A 222 -6.93 3.94 -8.87
CA GLN A 222 -7.19 5.12 -9.70
C GLN A 222 -8.08 6.15 -8.99
N GLY A 223 -7.71 7.43 -9.10
CA GLY A 223 -8.59 8.55 -8.71
C GLY A 223 -9.73 8.77 -9.70
N SER A 224 -9.51 8.41 -10.97
CA SER A 224 -10.49 8.52 -12.09
C SER A 224 -10.37 7.29 -12.98
N ASP A 225 -11.44 6.98 -13.71
CA ASP A 225 -11.49 5.81 -14.61
C ASP A 225 -10.61 6.02 -15.86
N SER A 226 -9.38 5.55 -15.83
CA SER A 226 -8.44 5.64 -16.95
C SER A 226 -8.24 4.31 -17.69
N ASN A 227 -8.65 3.17 -17.13
CA ASN A 227 -8.47 1.83 -17.70
C ASN A 227 -9.69 1.29 -18.46
N GLY A 228 -10.86 1.93 -18.31
CA GLY A 228 -12.10 1.51 -18.99
C GLY A 228 -12.80 0.32 -18.36
N GLY A 229 -12.20 -0.29 -17.35
CA GLY A 229 -12.77 -1.40 -16.59
C GLY A 229 -13.19 -1.01 -15.19
N LYS A 230 -13.69 -1.99 -14.47
CA LYS A 230 -13.97 -1.88 -13.04
C LYS A 230 -13.34 -3.06 -12.33
N GLN A 231 -12.81 -2.82 -11.14
CA GLN A 231 -12.38 -3.87 -10.24
C GLN A 231 -13.54 -4.28 -9.34
N VAL A 232 -13.80 -5.56 -9.24
CA VAL A 232 -14.60 -6.15 -8.17
C VAL A 232 -13.64 -6.75 -7.16
N SER A 233 -13.84 -6.43 -5.88
CA SER A 233 -12.99 -6.94 -4.81
C SER A 233 -13.77 -7.18 -3.53
N GLY A 234 -13.27 -8.10 -2.69
CA GLY A 234 -13.88 -8.39 -1.42
C GLY A 234 -12.98 -9.18 -0.48
N ARG A 235 -13.35 -9.14 0.81
CA ARG A 235 -12.71 -9.88 1.89
C ARG A 235 -13.74 -10.40 2.86
N VAL A 236 -13.54 -11.62 3.32
CA VAL A 236 -14.27 -12.22 4.44
C VAL A 236 -13.27 -12.62 5.50
N ALA A 237 -13.50 -12.23 6.76
CA ALA A 237 -12.68 -12.67 7.87
C ALA A 237 -13.54 -13.16 9.03
N ILE A 238 -13.05 -14.16 9.73
CA ILE A 238 -13.69 -14.77 10.90
C ILE A 238 -12.81 -14.59 12.14
N ARG A 239 -13.47 -14.53 13.30
CA ARG A 239 -12.85 -14.47 14.63
C ARG A 239 -13.19 -15.73 15.43
N PRO A 240 -12.52 -16.88 15.14
CA PRO A 240 -12.89 -18.16 15.76
C PRO A 240 -12.54 -18.26 17.25
N ALA A 241 -11.63 -17.43 17.72
CA ALA A 241 -11.23 -17.34 19.12
C ALA A 241 -10.73 -15.94 19.45
N THR A 242 -10.70 -15.60 20.74
CA THR A 242 -10.16 -14.31 21.22
C THR A 242 -8.74 -14.10 20.75
N GLY A 243 -8.50 -12.99 20.07
CA GLY A 243 -7.19 -12.60 19.52
C GLY A 243 -6.81 -13.29 18.22
N LEU A 244 -7.65 -14.18 17.65
CA LEU A 244 -7.39 -14.83 16.36
C LEU A 244 -8.36 -14.30 15.28
N VAL A 245 -7.78 -13.80 14.19
CA VAL A 245 -8.50 -13.39 12.97
C VAL A 245 -7.93 -14.16 11.80
N ILE A 246 -8.80 -14.73 10.95
CA ILE A 246 -8.40 -15.42 9.71
C ILE A 246 -9.25 -14.85 8.59
N GLY A 247 -8.64 -14.44 7.49
CA GLY A 247 -9.31 -13.82 6.36
C GLY A 247 -8.95 -14.42 5.01
N GLY A 248 -9.86 -14.26 4.06
CA GLY A 248 -9.64 -14.55 2.66
C GLY A 248 -10.14 -13.40 1.80
N SER A 249 -9.44 -13.11 0.70
CA SER A 249 -9.71 -11.97 -0.18
C SER A 249 -9.63 -12.37 -1.64
N GLY A 250 -10.39 -11.68 -2.49
CA GLY A 250 -10.33 -11.81 -3.93
C GLY A 250 -10.54 -10.46 -4.62
N ALA A 251 -9.88 -10.27 -5.79
CA ALA A 251 -10.08 -9.10 -6.63
C ALA A 251 -9.85 -9.44 -8.09
N ARG A 252 -10.56 -8.74 -9.00
CA ARG A 252 -10.35 -8.80 -10.45
C ARG A 252 -10.75 -7.48 -11.09
N GLY A 253 -9.91 -6.96 -11.99
CA GLY A 253 -10.18 -5.75 -12.78
C GLY A 253 -9.18 -5.54 -13.91
N ALA A 254 -9.57 -4.75 -14.91
CA ALA A 254 -8.70 -4.39 -16.02
C ALA A 254 -7.56 -3.48 -15.55
N PHE A 255 -6.30 -3.83 -15.87
CA PHE A 255 -5.16 -3.07 -15.37
C PHE A 255 -4.52 -2.14 -16.41
N LEU A 256 -4.68 -2.42 -17.70
CA LEU A 256 -4.12 -1.56 -18.75
C LEU A 256 -4.94 -0.29 -18.94
N SER A 257 -4.25 0.82 -19.14
CA SER A 257 -4.90 2.09 -19.47
C SER A 257 -5.59 2.03 -20.84
N ARG A 258 -6.68 2.80 -21.00
CA ARG A 258 -7.38 2.95 -22.32
C ARG A 258 -6.46 3.45 -23.42
N THR A 259 -5.46 4.25 -23.07
CA THR A 259 -4.49 4.75 -24.05
C THR A 259 -3.69 3.60 -24.64
N VAL A 260 -3.24 2.67 -23.81
CA VAL A 260 -2.49 1.50 -24.26
C VAL A 260 -3.38 0.52 -25.02
N THR A 261 -4.56 0.19 -24.49
CA THR A 261 -5.45 -0.79 -25.12
C THR A 261 -5.85 -0.39 -26.54
N ARG A 262 -6.05 0.92 -26.80
CA ARG A 262 -6.32 1.44 -28.16
C ARG A 262 -5.17 1.35 -29.13
N LEU A 263 -3.94 1.22 -28.65
CA LEU A 263 -2.74 1.07 -29.46
C LEU A 263 -2.40 -0.40 -29.74
N LEU A 264 -3.06 -1.34 -29.07
CA LEU A 264 -2.86 -2.77 -29.30
C LEU A 264 -3.45 -3.18 -30.67
N PRO A 265 -2.81 -4.14 -31.36
CA PRO A 265 -3.36 -4.71 -32.60
C PRO A 265 -4.73 -5.34 -32.41
N ASP A 266 -5.02 -5.84 -31.23
CA ASP A 266 -6.30 -6.42 -30.82
C ASP A 266 -6.67 -5.85 -29.43
N PRO A 267 -7.48 -4.78 -29.38
CA PRO A 267 -7.91 -4.13 -28.14
C PRO A 267 -8.79 -4.98 -27.24
N ASP A 268 -9.44 -6.02 -27.77
CA ASP A 268 -10.36 -6.90 -27.03
C ASP A 268 -9.67 -8.03 -26.29
N LEU A 269 -8.35 -8.19 -26.43
CA LEU A 269 -7.59 -9.18 -25.67
C LEU A 269 -7.73 -8.97 -24.18
N PRO A 270 -7.83 -10.07 -23.38
CA PRO A 270 -7.93 -9.96 -21.93
C PRO A 270 -6.67 -9.29 -21.34
N HIS A 271 -6.90 -8.32 -20.46
CA HIS A 271 -5.86 -7.55 -19.79
C HIS A 271 -6.24 -7.28 -18.32
N ASP A 272 -6.74 -8.32 -17.66
CA ASP A 272 -7.14 -8.24 -16.26
C ASP A 272 -5.98 -8.57 -15.31
N GLN A 273 -5.97 -7.91 -14.15
CA GLN A 273 -5.33 -8.41 -12.95
C GLN A 273 -6.37 -9.20 -12.15
N MET A 274 -6.02 -10.42 -11.74
CA MET A 274 -6.75 -11.21 -10.75
C MET A 274 -5.85 -11.49 -9.56
N ALA A 275 -6.37 -11.33 -8.34
CA ALA A 275 -5.62 -11.65 -7.13
C ALA A 275 -6.48 -12.42 -6.14
N LEU A 276 -5.84 -13.33 -5.42
CA LEU A 276 -6.39 -14.07 -4.29
C LEU A 276 -5.45 -13.90 -3.09
N GLY A 277 -6.02 -13.76 -1.90
CA GLY A 277 -5.25 -13.57 -0.68
C GLY A 277 -5.82 -14.38 0.49
N ALA A 278 -4.93 -14.80 1.38
CA ALA A 278 -5.28 -15.33 2.69
C ALA A 278 -4.44 -14.59 3.74
N ASP A 279 -5.05 -14.21 4.83
CA ASP A 279 -4.40 -13.49 5.93
C ASP A 279 -4.75 -14.07 7.28
N GLY A 280 -3.87 -13.88 8.26
CA GLY A 280 -4.08 -14.27 9.64
C GLY A 280 -3.40 -13.31 10.60
N GLU A 281 -4.05 -13.10 11.76
CA GLU A 281 -3.52 -12.34 12.87
C GLU A 281 -3.84 -13.05 14.19
N TYR A 282 -2.82 -13.21 15.03
CA TYR A 282 -2.96 -13.73 16.37
C TYR A 282 -2.33 -12.80 17.38
N SER A 283 -3.13 -12.34 18.35
CA SER A 283 -2.71 -11.44 19.42
C SER A 283 -3.02 -12.06 20.78
N ARG A 284 -2.00 -12.26 21.59
CA ARG A 284 -2.15 -12.77 22.98
C ARG A 284 -1.07 -12.22 23.89
N GLY A 285 -1.49 -11.60 24.99
CA GLY A 285 -0.57 -11.02 25.96
C GLY A 285 0.31 -9.95 25.34
N HIS A 286 1.61 -10.20 25.28
CA HIS A 286 2.61 -9.27 24.72
C HIS A 286 2.96 -9.57 23.25
N TRP A 287 2.40 -10.62 22.67
CA TRP A 287 2.65 -11.07 21.31
C TRP A 287 1.59 -10.63 20.33
N LEU A 288 2.03 -10.22 19.16
CA LEU A 288 1.23 -10.13 17.94
C LEU A 288 2.00 -10.87 16.84
N VAL A 289 1.34 -11.81 16.19
CA VAL A 289 1.85 -12.47 14.98
C VAL A 289 0.83 -12.27 13.89
N ARG A 290 1.27 -11.84 12.71
CA ARG A 290 0.41 -11.66 11.54
C ARG A 290 1.12 -12.05 10.27
N GLY A 291 0.38 -12.42 9.26
CA GLY A 291 0.94 -12.78 7.97
C GLY A 291 -0.11 -12.78 6.88
N GLU A 292 0.36 -12.79 5.65
CA GLU A 292 -0.48 -12.77 4.47
C GLU A 292 0.21 -13.52 3.33
N VAL A 293 -0.59 -14.20 2.53
CA VAL A 293 -0.20 -14.83 1.26
C VAL A 293 -1.05 -14.17 0.17
N VAL A 294 -0.42 -13.68 -0.88
CA VAL A 294 -1.07 -13.02 -2.01
C VAL A 294 -0.59 -13.67 -3.29
N TRP A 295 -1.49 -14.29 -4.02
CA TRP A 295 -1.28 -14.70 -5.39
C TRP A 295 -1.91 -13.66 -6.31
N SER A 296 -1.16 -13.21 -7.34
CA SER A 296 -1.63 -12.26 -8.35
C SER A 296 -1.28 -12.75 -9.73
N ARG A 297 -2.18 -12.55 -10.71
CA ARG A 297 -1.98 -12.87 -12.12
C ARG A 297 -2.41 -11.69 -12.98
N TRP A 298 -1.52 -11.27 -13.88
CA TRP A 298 -1.84 -10.30 -14.94
C TRP A 298 -1.92 -11.02 -16.28
N GLN A 299 -2.94 -10.71 -17.06
CA GLN A 299 -3.08 -11.11 -18.47
C GLN A 299 -2.47 -10.00 -19.33
N LEU A 300 -1.22 -10.15 -19.74
CA LEU A 300 -0.44 -9.15 -20.47
C LEU A 300 -0.42 -9.47 -21.97
N PRO A 301 -1.08 -8.68 -22.83
CA PRO A 301 -0.96 -8.80 -24.29
C PRO A 301 0.41 -8.29 -24.74
N PHE A 302 0.99 -8.95 -25.77
CA PHE A 302 2.22 -8.51 -26.43
C PHE A 302 1.90 -7.77 -27.72
N ALA A 303 2.36 -6.52 -27.84
CA ALA A 303 2.01 -5.67 -28.98
C ALA A 303 2.62 -6.15 -30.32
N GLY A 304 3.75 -6.85 -30.29
CA GLY A 304 4.42 -7.37 -31.48
C GLY A 304 3.97 -8.77 -31.91
N THR A 305 3.13 -9.45 -31.14
CA THR A 305 2.62 -10.79 -31.44
C THR A 305 1.09 -10.82 -31.28
N PRO A 306 0.34 -10.42 -32.33
CA PRO A 306 -1.12 -10.34 -32.29
C PRO A 306 -1.77 -11.64 -31.78
N GLY A 307 -2.81 -11.53 -30.97
CA GLY A 307 -3.52 -12.65 -30.36
C GLY A 307 -2.79 -13.35 -29.20
N THR A 308 -1.57 -12.91 -28.84
CA THR A 308 -0.79 -13.54 -27.76
C THR A 308 -0.97 -12.78 -26.44
N VAL A 309 -1.37 -13.50 -25.39
CA VAL A 309 -1.50 -13.00 -24.04
C VAL A 309 -0.67 -13.86 -23.09
N ALA A 310 0.22 -13.25 -22.34
CA ALA A 310 0.97 -13.92 -21.28
C ALA A 310 0.21 -13.88 -19.95
N ASN A 311 0.16 -15.00 -19.25
CA ASN A 311 -0.29 -15.04 -17.85
C ASN A 311 0.95 -14.88 -16.95
N LEU A 312 1.09 -13.71 -16.35
CA LEU A 312 2.19 -13.37 -15.45
C LEU A 312 1.73 -13.57 -14.02
N GLU A 313 2.17 -14.65 -13.39
CA GLU A 313 1.79 -14.97 -12.02
C GLU A 313 2.90 -14.58 -11.05
N ALA A 314 2.50 -14.13 -9.85
CA ALA A 314 3.38 -13.83 -8.74
C ALA A 314 2.77 -14.30 -7.42
N LEU A 315 3.61 -14.77 -6.50
CA LEU A 315 3.23 -15.17 -5.15
C LEU A 315 4.04 -14.39 -4.13
N GLY A 316 3.36 -13.50 -3.41
CA GLY A 316 3.91 -12.77 -2.28
C GLY A 316 3.51 -13.44 -0.96
N THR A 317 4.47 -13.62 -0.06
CA THR A 317 4.22 -14.14 1.29
C THR A 317 5.00 -13.32 2.30
N TRP A 318 4.39 -13.05 3.44
CA TRP A 318 5.10 -12.45 4.57
C TRP A 318 4.52 -12.91 5.90
N ILE A 319 5.39 -12.91 6.91
CA ILE A 319 5.03 -13.14 8.32
C ILE A 319 5.76 -12.13 9.18
N GLU A 320 5.05 -11.51 10.12
CA GLU A 320 5.56 -10.52 11.06
C GLU A 320 5.23 -10.92 12.49
N GLY A 321 6.23 -10.87 13.36
CA GLY A 321 6.07 -11.03 14.79
C GLY A 321 6.43 -9.75 15.52
N ARG A 322 5.69 -9.43 16.58
CA ARG A 322 5.96 -8.32 17.50
C ARG A 322 5.90 -8.83 18.93
N TYR A 323 6.80 -8.33 19.73
CA TYR A 323 6.84 -8.62 21.17
C TYR A 323 7.03 -7.33 21.96
N ARG A 324 6.11 -7.03 22.86
CA ARG A 324 6.18 -5.88 23.76
C ARG A 324 6.90 -6.29 25.03
N ILE A 325 8.18 -5.91 25.16
CA ILE A 325 9.00 -6.21 26.34
C ILE A 325 8.51 -5.41 27.55
N THR A 326 8.27 -4.12 27.33
CA THR A 326 7.72 -3.20 28.33
C THR A 326 6.68 -2.30 27.64
N PRO A 327 5.89 -1.50 28.37
CA PRO A 327 4.99 -0.50 27.75
C PRO A 327 5.68 0.46 26.77
N ARG A 328 7.02 0.64 26.89
CA ARG A 328 7.81 1.54 26.05
C ARG A 328 8.67 0.84 25.02
N ILE A 329 9.01 -0.43 25.21
CA ILE A 329 9.95 -1.15 24.34
C ILE A 329 9.23 -2.27 23.60
N MET A 330 9.33 -2.25 22.29
CA MET A 330 8.80 -3.28 21.40
C MET A 330 9.89 -3.77 20.44
N LEU A 331 9.96 -5.07 20.23
CA LEU A 331 10.73 -5.71 19.17
C LEU A 331 9.79 -6.20 18.08
N SER A 332 10.22 -6.11 16.84
CA SER A 332 9.47 -6.56 15.66
C SER A 332 10.40 -7.21 14.68
N ALA A 333 9.94 -8.25 14.01
CA ALA A 333 10.66 -8.87 12.91
C ALA A 333 9.67 -9.34 11.83
N ARG A 334 10.09 -9.28 10.55
CA ARG A 334 9.32 -9.76 9.41
C ARG A 334 10.22 -10.51 8.44
N ALA A 335 9.72 -11.59 7.88
CA ALA A 335 10.28 -12.28 6.73
C ALA A 335 9.29 -12.18 5.56
N ASP A 336 9.81 -11.79 4.39
CA ASP A 336 9.05 -11.60 3.16
C ASP A 336 9.66 -12.43 2.03
N ARG A 337 8.82 -12.95 1.15
CA ARG A 337 9.23 -13.55 -0.12
C ARG A 337 8.25 -13.16 -1.22
N LEU A 338 8.79 -12.87 -2.39
CA LEU A 338 8.05 -12.64 -3.63
C LEU A 338 8.69 -13.48 -4.72
N GLY A 339 7.92 -14.38 -5.31
CA GLY A 339 8.32 -15.27 -6.39
C GLY A 339 7.44 -15.08 -7.62
N PHE A 340 7.98 -15.42 -8.81
CA PHE A 340 7.36 -15.19 -10.10
C PHE A 340 7.30 -16.47 -10.93
N SER A 341 6.23 -16.63 -11.72
CA SER A 341 6.10 -17.76 -12.64
C SER A 341 7.11 -17.69 -13.78
N ARG A 342 7.33 -18.84 -14.44
CA ARG A 342 8.16 -18.90 -15.65
C ARG A 342 7.42 -18.32 -16.84
N LEU A 343 8.16 -17.65 -17.71
CA LEU A 343 7.68 -17.13 -18.99
C LEU A 343 8.44 -17.79 -20.13
N GLU A 344 7.71 -18.39 -21.05
CA GLU A 344 8.30 -18.98 -22.24
C GLU A 344 8.70 -17.86 -23.22
N ALA A 345 9.98 -17.75 -23.53
CA ALA A 345 10.55 -16.70 -24.38
C ALA A 345 11.32 -17.24 -25.58
N GLY A 346 11.28 -18.55 -25.79
CA GLY A 346 11.91 -19.24 -26.91
C GLY A 346 12.09 -20.73 -26.62
N PRO A 347 12.48 -21.53 -27.62
CA PRO A 347 12.69 -22.98 -27.48
C PRO A 347 13.68 -23.29 -26.35
N GLY A 348 13.23 -23.94 -25.30
CA GLY A 348 14.04 -24.31 -24.13
C GLY A 348 14.49 -23.18 -23.21
N PHE A 349 14.00 -21.94 -23.43
CA PHE A 349 14.31 -20.78 -22.59
C PHE A 349 13.06 -20.26 -21.88
N SER A 350 12.93 -20.58 -20.59
CA SER A 350 11.77 -20.24 -19.76
C SER A 350 12.21 -19.75 -18.37
N PRO A 351 12.77 -18.53 -18.26
CA PRO A 351 13.12 -17.92 -16.97
C PRO A 351 11.86 -17.44 -16.23
N THR A 352 12.01 -17.02 -14.97
CA THR A 352 10.97 -16.27 -14.28
C THR A 352 10.78 -14.90 -14.93
N TRP A 353 9.52 -14.44 -15.07
CA TRP A 353 9.22 -13.19 -15.78
C TRP A 353 9.71 -11.94 -15.04
N ASP A 354 9.86 -12.01 -13.72
CA ASP A 354 10.58 -11.03 -12.92
C ASP A 354 11.52 -11.74 -11.92
N ALA A 355 12.32 -11.00 -11.17
CA ALA A 355 13.33 -11.55 -10.29
C ALA A 355 12.74 -11.86 -8.89
N ASP A 356 12.91 -13.11 -8.44
CA ASP A 356 12.52 -13.52 -7.10
C ASP A 356 13.23 -12.67 -6.04
N VAL A 357 12.50 -12.27 -5.01
CA VAL A 357 12.99 -11.41 -3.91
C VAL A 357 12.68 -12.03 -2.56
N ALA A 358 13.65 -11.97 -1.66
CA ALA A 358 13.49 -12.29 -0.26
C ALA A 358 13.98 -11.12 0.61
N ARG A 359 13.29 -10.88 1.72
CA ARG A 359 13.60 -9.81 2.67
C ARG A 359 13.43 -10.32 4.10
N VAL A 360 14.36 -9.93 4.97
CA VAL A 360 14.18 -10.03 6.42
C VAL A 360 14.42 -8.65 7.00
N GLU A 361 13.52 -8.20 7.85
CA GLU A 361 13.62 -6.93 8.57
C GLU A 361 13.41 -7.18 10.06
N ALA A 362 14.24 -6.55 10.90
CA ALA A 362 14.08 -6.55 12.35
C ALA A 362 14.21 -5.12 12.87
N ALA A 363 13.40 -4.75 13.85
CA ALA A 363 13.41 -3.43 14.45
C ALA A 363 13.18 -3.46 15.95
N GLY A 364 13.84 -2.52 16.64
CA GLY A 364 13.54 -2.12 18.01
C GLY A 364 12.87 -0.76 18.03
N SER A 365 11.79 -0.64 18.79
CA SER A 365 11.04 0.61 18.96
C SER A 365 11.05 1.04 20.41
N TYR A 366 11.22 2.36 20.64
CA TYR A 366 11.11 2.98 21.97
C TYR A 366 10.09 4.11 21.93
N SER A 367 9.07 4.01 22.77
CA SER A 367 8.05 5.05 22.93
C SER A 367 8.54 6.12 23.90
N LEU A 368 8.90 7.29 23.38
CA LEU A 368 9.21 8.49 24.18
C LEU A 368 7.98 8.96 24.92
N GLN A 369 6.84 8.95 24.23
CA GLN A 369 5.49 9.09 24.78
C GLN A 369 4.52 8.20 23.99
N ARG A 370 3.23 8.17 24.36
CA ARG A 370 2.22 7.25 23.80
C ARG A 370 2.19 7.26 22.26
N ASN A 371 2.42 8.40 21.66
CA ASN A 371 2.31 8.66 20.21
C ASN A 371 3.57 9.30 19.60
N LEU A 372 4.70 9.22 20.29
CA LEU A 372 6.02 9.61 19.77
C LEU A 372 6.97 8.44 19.96
N VAL A 373 7.42 7.85 18.85
CA VAL A 373 8.19 6.62 18.83
C VAL A 373 9.46 6.80 18.02
N VAL A 374 10.58 6.33 18.56
CA VAL A 374 11.85 6.13 17.83
C VAL A 374 11.95 4.66 17.45
N ARG A 375 12.34 4.36 16.21
CA ARG A 375 12.61 3.01 15.69
C ARG A 375 14.00 2.93 15.12
N LEU A 376 14.66 1.78 15.33
CA LEU A 376 15.88 1.41 14.64
C LEU A 376 15.65 0.07 13.97
N ALA A 377 15.93 -0.02 12.68
CA ALA A 377 15.70 -1.21 11.89
C ALA A 377 16.94 -1.63 11.11
N VAL A 378 17.07 -2.94 10.94
CA VAL A 378 18.03 -3.59 10.04
C VAL A 378 17.23 -4.42 9.06
N GLN A 379 17.47 -4.23 7.76
CA GLN A 379 16.79 -4.94 6.67
C GLN A 379 17.82 -5.57 5.75
N ARG A 380 17.70 -6.87 5.50
CA ARG A 380 18.49 -7.60 4.50
C ARG A 380 17.60 -8.03 3.34
N ASN A 381 18.00 -7.65 2.13
CA ASN A 381 17.34 -8.01 0.89
C ASN A 381 18.22 -8.93 0.07
N HIS A 382 17.58 -9.87 -0.63
CA HIS A 382 18.19 -10.69 -1.66
C HIS A 382 17.25 -10.73 -2.88
N ARG A 383 17.80 -10.60 -4.10
CA ARG A 383 17.05 -10.66 -5.36
C ARG A 383 17.82 -11.46 -6.39
N ASP A 384 17.10 -12.35 -7.08
CA ASP A 384 17.65 -13.16 -8.17
C ASP A 384 17.62 -12.39 -9.50
N GLY A 385 18.42 -11.33 -9.59
CA GLY A 385 18.54 -10.52 -10.80
C GLY A 385 18.85 -9.05 -10.53
N GLY A 386 19.01 -8.28 -11.60
CA GLY A 386 19.36 -6.86 -11.55
C GLY A 386 20.84 -6.62 -11.24
N ARG A 387 21.19 -5.34 -10.95
CA ARG A 387 22.57 -4.93 -10.68
C ARG A 387 23.06 -5.25 -9.27
N VAL A 388 22.12 -5.32 -8.32
CA VAL A 388 22.41 -5.58 -6.91
C VAL A 388 21.59 -6.77 -6.46
N HIS A 389 22.28 -7.88 -6.16
CA HIS A 389 21.65 -9.13 -5.73
C HIS A 389 21.35 -9.17 -4.24
N SER A 390 22.19 -8.56 -3.41
CA SER A 390 22.00 -8.54 -1.96
C SER A 390 22.45 -7.21 -1.38
N LYS A 391 21.66 -6.67 -0.44
CA LYS A 391 22.02 -5.47 0.29
C LYS A 391 21.40 -5.47 1.68
N THR A 392 22.19 -5.01 2.65
CA THR A 392 21.74 -4.77 4.02
C THR A 392 21.61 -3.27 4.23
N PHE A 393 20.48 -2.85 4.81
CA PHE A 393 20.18 -1.48 5.16
C PHE A 393 20.03 -1.35 6.66
N VAL A 394 20.48 -0.22 7.18
CA VAL A 394 20.20 0.23 8.55
C VAL A 394 19.43 1.54 8.44
N SER A 395 18.36 1.66 9.18
CA SER A 395 17.53 2.87 9.17
C SER A 395 17.02 3.21 10.57
N GLY A 396 16.86 4.51 10.81
CA GLY A 396 16.23 5.07 12.00
C GLY A 396 14.98 5.86 11.60
N GLN A 397 13.96 5.84 12.43
CA GLN A 397 12.73 6.60 12.22
C GLN A 397 12.28 7.27 13.52
N LEU A 398 11.87 8.52 13.41
CA LEU A 398 11.07 9.21 14.42
C LEU A 398 9.66 9.38 13.86
N ALA A 399 8.67 8.84 14.57
CA ALA A 399 7.26 8.94 14.17
C ALA A 399 6.43 9.55 15.30
N TYR A 400 5.61 10.52 14.94
CA TYR A 400 4.63 11.18 15.81
C TYR A 400 3.27 11.18 15.14
N TRP A 401 2.20 10.94 15.95
CA TRP A 401 0.81 11.03 15.49
C TRP A 401 -0.11 11.55 16.60
N PHE A 402 -1.23 12.13 16.20
CA PHE A 402 -2.26 12.63 17.12
C PHE A 402 -3.67 12.46 16.56
#